data_c9e7c026eeeeda9454d91eb4a8548ddd
#
_entry.id   c9e7c026eeeeda9454d91eb4a8548ddd
#
_cell.length_a   1.000
_cell.length_b   1.000
_cell.length_c   1.000
_cell.angle_alpha   90.00
_cell.angle_beta   90.00
_cell.angle_gamma   90.00
#
_symmetry.space_group_name_H-M   'P 1'
#
loop_
_entity.id
_entity.type
_entity.pdbx_description
1 polymer ?
#
loop_
_entity_poly.entity_id
_entity_poly.type
_entity_poly.pdbx_seq_one_letter_code
_entity_poly.pdbx_strand_id
1 'polypeptide(L)'
;SRTITGREKVAICGYHGWHDWYLAANIKSNKNLNSHLLKGLESYGVPKKLKNSIYTFRMNNFKDFKKIEKIKDLSTIVMEVQREKEPDVIFLKHVRKFCNKNKIILIFDECTSGFRETYGGIHMKYKIYPDMLVLGKALGNGYPITSVLGKKKYLKKASKSFISSTFWTENSGFSAALKTLEIIDKKKIFNS
;
A
#
# COMPACT_ATOMS: atom_id res chain seq x y z
N SER A 1 -10.78 -1.21 -2.77
CA SER A 1 -10.93 -2.39 -1.89
C SER A 1 -12.28 -2.43 -1.17
N ARG A 2 -12.73 -1.34 -0.55
CA ARG A 2 -14.06 -1.27 0.10
C ARG A 2 -15.19 -1.66 -0.86
N THR A 3 -15.21 -1.13 -2.07
CA THR A 3 -16.16 -1.51 -3.15
C THR A 3 -16.15 -3.00 -3.47
N ILE A 4 -15.00 -3.66 -3.29
CA ILE A 4 -14.81 -5.07 -3.60
C ILE A 4 -15.34 -5.97 -2.49
N THR A 5 -15.10 -5.59 -1.24
CA THR A 5 -15.40 -6.41 -0.06
C THR A 5 -16.76 -6.10 0.58
N GLY A 6 -17.31 -4.92 0.33
CA GLY A 6 -18.47 -4.39 1.05
C GLY A 6 -18.18 -4.03 2.51
N ARG A 7 -16.91 -4.04 2.93
CA ARG A 7 -16.46 -3.75 4.29
C ARG A 7 -15.80 -2.37 4.37
N GLU A 8 -15.76 -1.77 5.55
CA GLU A 8 -15.37 -0.36 5.67
C GLU A 8 -13.99 -0.14 6.29
N LYS A 9 -13.54 -1.01 7.22
CA LYS A 9 -12.33 -0.77 8.00
C LYS A 9 -11.07 -1.15 7.24
N VAL A 10 -10.00 -0.39 7.47
CA VAL A 10 -8.69 -0.60 6.86
C VAL A 10 -7.62 -0.64 7.95
N ALA A 11 -6.69 -1.60 7.84
CA ALA A 11 -5.48 -1.60 8.65
C ALA A 11 -4.31 -1.13 7.80
N ILE A 12 -3.43 -0.31 8.38
CA ILE A 12 -2.30 0.30 7.70
C ILE A 12 -0.97 0.05 8.43
N CYS A 13 0.09 -0.15 7.64
CA CYS A 13 1.46 -0.22 8.12
C CYS A 13 2.36 0.58 7.18
N GLY A 14 2.88 1.70 7.63
CA GLY A 14 3.68 2.61 6.83
C GLY A 14 2.94 3.89 6.47
N TYR A 15 3.47 4.61 5.48
CA TYR A 15 2.93 5.87 4.99
C TYR A 15 2.21 5.70 3.66
N HIS A 16 1.00 6.22 3.55
CA HIS A 16 0.15 6.02 2.38
C HIS A 16 -0.51 7.32 1.86
N GLY A 17 0.17 8.45 1.99
CA GLY A 17 -0.32 9.75 1.52
C GLY A 17 -0.98 10.60 2.62
N TRP A 18 -1.16 11.89 2.30
CA TRP A 18 -1.66 12.92 3.22
C TRP A 18 -3.13 13.21 2.91
N HIS A 19 -4.04 12.36 3.32
CA HIS A 19 -5.47 12.53 3.09
C HIS A 19 -6.30 12.00 4.24
N ASP A 20 -7.56 12.38 4.24
CA ASP A 20 -8.49 12.15 5.34
C ASP A 20 -8.51 10.72 5.85
N TRP A 21 -8.56 9.72 4.96
CA TRP A 21 -8.61 8.34 5.40
C TRP A 21 -7.33 7.90 6.14
N TYR A 22 -6.15 8.41 5.77
CA TYR A 22 -4.91 8.10 6.47
C TYR A 22 -4.84 8.80 7.84
N LEU A 23 -5.11 10.13 7.84
CA LEU A 23 -5.11 10.93 9.07
C LEU A 23 -6.23 10.53 10.04
N ALA A 24 -7.29 9.89 9.57
CA ALA A 24 -8.37 9.36 10.41
C ALA A 24 -7.88 8.37 11.48
N ALA A 25 -6.73 7.74 11.29
CA ALA A 25 -6.08 6.93 12.32
C ALA A 25 -5.80 7.71 13.62
N ASN A 26 -5.57 9.03 13.50
CA ASN A 26 -5.25 9.90 14.63
C ASN A 26 -6.47 10.59 15.26
N ILE A 27 -7.69 10.42 14.76
CA ILE A 27 -8.90 11.03 15.38
C ILE A 27 -9.09 10.59 16.84
N LYS A 28 -8.72 9.36 17.16
CA LYS A 28 -8.84 8.82 18.51
C LYS A 28 -7.64 9.12 19.39
N SER A 29 -6.48 9.22 18.81
CA SER A 29 -5.22 9.53 19.47
C SER A 29 -4.22 10.02 18.45
N ASN A 30 -3.69 11.23 18.63
CA ASN A 30 -2.68 11.84 17.74
C ASN A 30 -1.31 11.11 17.75
N LYS A 31 -1.23 9.93 18.37
CA LYS A 31 -0.01 9.11 18.46
C LYS A 31 -0.04 7.86 17.58
N ASN A 32 -1.18 7.51 16.99
CA ASN A 32 -1.32 6.26 16.26
C ASN A 32 -0.41 6.19 15.00
N LEU A 33 -0.11 7.32 14.39
CA LEU A 33 0.77 7.40 13.21
C LEU A 33 2.25 7.70 13.55
N ASN A 34 2.60 7.91 14.81
CA ASN A 34 3.96 8.34 15.22
C ASN A 34 5.07 7.34 14.85
N SER A 35 4.74 6.07 14.64
CA SER A 35 5.70 5.03 14.28
C SER A 35 5.71 4.69 12.78
N HIS A 36 5.06 5.50 11.94
CA HIS A 36 4.93 5.22 10.51
C HIS A 36 5.85 6.08 9.64
N LEU A 37 5.72 7.41 9.68
CA LEU A 37 6.61 8.31 8.95
C LEU A 37 7.01 9.52 9.80
N LEU A 38 6.03 10.31 10.22
CA LEU A 38 6.24 11.51 11.01
C LEU A 38 5.49 11.44 12.33
N LYS A 39 6.10 12.03 13.37
CA LYS A 39 5.44 12.21 14.66
C LYS A 39 4.58 13.48 14.65
N GLY A 40 3.58 13.53 15.51
CA GLY A 40 2.78 14.73 15.75
C GLY A 40 1.81 15.11 14.64
N LEU A 41 1.42 14.16 13.78
CA LEU A 41 0.41 14.43 12.76
C LEU A 41 -0.95 14.63 13.42
N GLU A 42 -1.51 15.81 13.23
CA GLU A 42 -2.84 16.15 13.73
C GLU A 42 -3.94 15.76 12.73
N SER A 43 -5.13 15.50 13.26
CA SER A 43 -6.31 15.15 12.44
C SER A 43 -7.29 16.31 12.30
N TYR A 44 -6.83 17.56 12.42
CA TYR A 44 -7.67 18.73 12.24
C TYR A 44 -8.25 18.75 10.81
N GLY A 45 -9.54 19.05 10.72
CA GLY A 45 -10.27 19.07 9.46
C GLY A 45 -10.76 17.70 8.96
N VAL A 46 -10.24 16.59 9.52
CA VAL A 46 -10.69 15.24 9.15
C VAL A 46 -12.11 14.99 9.69
N PRO A 47 -13.05 14.53 8.85
CA PRO A 47 -14.42 14.26 9.30
C PRO A 47 -14.49 13.25 10.44
N LYS A 48 -15.11 13.63 11.55
CA LYS A 48 -15.24 12.78 12.76
C LYS A 48 -15.91 11.43 12.49
N LYS A 49 -16.74 11.34 11.46
CA LYS A 49 -17.40 10.08 11.01
C LYS A 49 -16.39 9.01 10.58
N LEU A 50 -15.16 9.39 10.22
CA LEU A 50 -14.09 8.45 9.88
C LEU A 50 -13.41 7.82 11.12
N LYS A 51 -13.81 8.21 12.33
CA LYS A 51 -13.31 7.60 13.56
C LYS A 51 -13.54 6.08 13.55
N ASN A 52 -12.53 5.32 13.95
CA ASN A 52 -12.55 3.85 13.95
C ASN A 52 -12.66 3.19 12.58
N SER A 53 -12.40 3.90 11.48
CA SER A 53 -12.33 3.31 10.14
C SER A 53 -10.90 2.85 9.78
N ILE A 54 -9.87 3.45 10.41
CA ILE A 54 -8.46 3.15 10.15
C ILE A 54 -7.77 2.69 11.44
N TYR A 55 -6.99 1.62 11.30
CA TYR A 55 -6.22 1.00 12.39
C TYR A 55 -4.77 0.87 11.97
N THR A 56 -3.84 1.10 12.89
CA THR A 56 -2.41 1.05 12.62
C THR A 56 -1.76 -0.18 13.25
N PHE A 57 -0.75 -0.71 12.61
CA PHE A 57 0.17 -1.71 13.18
C PHE A 57 1.58 -1.47 12.64
N ARG A 58 2.60 -1.84 13.41
CA ARG A 58 3.99 -1.68 13.01
C ARG A 58 4.48 -2.94 12.30
N MET A 59 5.40 -2.75 11.34
CA MET A 59 6.09 -3.84 10.66
C MET A 59 6.80 -4.74 11.69
N ASN A 60 6.80 -6.04 11.44
CA ASN A 60 7.45 -7.07 12.26
C ASN A 60 6.93 -7.14 13.71
N ASN A 61 5.80 -6.51 14.03
CA ASN A 61 5.24 -6.49 15.39
C ASN A 61 3.99 -7.37 15.49
N PHE A 62 4.17 -8.63 15.85
CA PHE A 62 3.09 -9.59 16.04
C PHE A 62 2.08 -9.17 17.14
N LYS A 63 2.56 -8.48 18.19
CA LYS A 63 1.67 -7.99 19.27
C LYS A 63 0.68 -6.95 18.75
N ASP A 64 1.15 -6.03 17.89
CA ASP A 64 0.27 -5.06 17.24
C ASP A 64 -0.66 -5.76 16.27
N PHE A 65 -0.15 -6.70 15.47
CA PHE A 65 -0.94 -7.41 14.46
C PHE A 65 -2.04 -8.27 15.10
N LYS A 66 -1.82 -8.89 16.25
CA LYS A 66 -2.86 -9.58 17.02
C LYS A 66 -4.07 -8.70 17.38
N LYS A 67 -3.88 -7.37 17.46
CA LYS A 67 -5.00 -6.43 17.64
C LYS A 67 -5.79 -6.26 16.35
N ILE A 68 -5.09 -6.23 15.20
CA ILE A 68 -5.71 -6.17 13.88
C ILE A 68 -6.56 -7.41 13.59
N GLU A 69 -6.08 -8.59 13.98
CA GLU A 69 -6.79 -9.86 13.81
C GLU A 69 -8.16 -9.92 14.50
N LYS A 70 -8.35 -9.10 15.54
CA LYS A 70 -9.62 -9.00 16.30
C LYS A 70 -10.64 -8.04 15.66
N ILE A 71 -10.24 -7.27 14.65
CA ILE A 71 -11.11 -6.27 14.04
C ILE A 71 -12.14 -6.96 13.14
N LYS A 72 -13.39 -6.82 13.51
CA LYS A 72 -14.53 -7.20 12.66
C LYS A 72 -14.67 -6.20 11.52
N ASP A 73 -15.18 -6.64 10.38
CA ASP A 73 -15.45 -5.80 9.20
C ASP A 73 -14.19 -5.20 8.55
N LEU A 74 -13.05 -5.87 8.68
CA LEU A 74 -11.80 -5.45 8.05
C LEU A 74 -11.85 -5.75 6.54
N SER A 75 -11.82 -4.69 5.73
CA SER A 75 -11.81 -4.73 4.28
C SER A 75 -10.44 -5.08 3.72
N THR A 76 -9.42 -4.40 4.25
CA THR A 76 -8.13 -4.28 3.58
C THR A 76 -7.02 -4.12 4.59
N ILE A 77 -5.88 -4.71 4.28
CA ILE A 77 -4.59 -4.34 4.87
C ILE A 77 -3.77 -3.65 3.78
N VAL A 78 -3.32 -2.42 4.04
CA VAL A 78 -2.39 -1.66 3.20
C VAL A 78 -1.08 -1.55 3.94
N MET A 79 0.03 -1.98 3.33
CA MET A 79 1.32 -1.92 3.98
C MET A 79 2.46 -1.66 3.02
N GLU A 80 3.45 -0.90 3.46
CA GLU A 80 4.78 -0.88 2.85
C GLU A 80 5.49 -2.18 3.23
N VAL A 81 6.10 -2.85 2.25
CA VAL A 81 6.83 -4.10 2.50
C VAL A 81 8.18 -3.83 3.14
N GLN A 82 8.84 -2.77 2.69
CA GLN A 82 10.14 -2.36 3.18
C GLN A 82 10.28 -0.84 3.06
N ARG A 83 10.80 -0.20 4.10
CA ARG A 83 11.19 1.21 4.09
C ARG A 83 12.58 1.39 4.71
N GLU A 84 12.68 1.34 6.03
CA GLU A 84 13.94 1.51 6.77
C GLU A 84 14.54 0.17 7.22
N LYS A 85 13.70 -0.83 7.38
CA LYS A 85 14.06 -2.16 7.86
C LYS A 85 13.54 -3.23 6.92
N GLU A 86 14.28 -4.28 6.77
CA GLU A 86 13.82 -5.47 6.08
C GLU A 86 12.62 -6.10 6.82
N PRO A 87 11.65 -6.63 6.07
CA PRO A 87 10.55 -7.34 6.69
C PRO A 87 11.02 -8.70 7.21
N ASP A 88 10.46 -9.11 8.35
CA ASP A 88 10.49 -10.49 8.76
C ASP A 88 9.57 -11.30 7.82
N VAL A 89 10.14 -12.28 7.13
CA VAL A 89 9.42 -13.14 6.18
C VAL A 89 8.32 -13.95 6.87
N ILE A 90 8.53 -14.35 8.13
CA ILE A 90 7.53 -15.06 8.93
C ILE A 90 6.34 -14.14 9.19
N PHE A 91 6.60 -12.87 9.53
CA PHE A 91 5.56 -11.86 9.71
C PHE A 91 4.76 -11.62 8.42
N LEU A 92 5.42 -11.42 7.27
CA LEU A 92 4.74 -11.24 5.98
C LEU A 92 3.89 -12.45 5.60
N LYS A 93 4.40 -13.67 5.78
CA LYS A 93 3.64 -14.92 5.57
C LYS A 93 2.41 -14.98 6.46
N HIS A 94 2.55 -14.58 7.72
CA HIS A 94 1.44 -14.54 8.67
C HIS A 94 0.35 -13.55 8.23
N VAL A 95 0.73 -12.33 7.85
CA VAL A 95 -0.20 -11.33 7.30
C VAL A 95 -0.92 -11.88 6.06
N ARG A 96 -0.18 -12.46 5.10
CA ARG A 96 -0.79 -13.03 3.88
C ARG A 96 -1.77 -14.16 4.21
N LYS A 97 -1.40 -15.08 5.12
CA LYS A 97 -2.26 -16.18 5.56
C LYS A 97 -3.55 -15.68 6.21
N PHE A 98 -3.43 -14.68 7.09
CA PHE A 98 -4.57 -14.03 7.73
C PHE A 98 -5.53 -13.40 6.69
N CYS A 99 -4.99 -12.65 5.72
CA CYS A 99 -5.79 -12.05 4.67
C CYS A 99 -6.52 -13.09 3.82
N ASN A 100 -5.84 -14.18 3.45
CA ASN A 100 -6.45 -15.26 2.67
C ASN A 100 -7.61 -15.92 3.43
N LYS A 101 -7.39 -16.29 4.70
CA LYS A 101 -8.39 -16.94 5.56
C LYS A 101 -9.65 -16.09 5.72
N ASN A 102 -9.50 -14.78 5.86
CA ASN A 102 -10.59 -13.87 6.19
C ASN A 102 -11.14 -13.11 4.97
N LYS A 103 -10.69 -13.43 3.74
CA LYS A 103 -11.08 -12.75 2.50
C LYS A 103 -10.84 -11.24 2.58
N ILE A 104 -9.73 -10.82 3.19
CA ILE A 104 -9.27 -9.44 3.30
C ILE A 104 -8.33 -9.16 2.13
N ILE A 105 -8.45 -8.00 1.50
CA ILE A 105 -7.56 -7.59 0.41
C ILE A 105 -6.24 -7.13 0.98
N LEU A 106 -5.14 -7.76 0.56
CA LEU A 106 -3.79 -7.30 0.88
C LEU A 106 -3.26 -6.41 -0.23
N ILE A 107 -2.94 -5.17 0.12
CA ILE A 107 -2.31 -4.20 -0.78
C ILE A 107 -0.89 -3.94 -0.29
N PHE A 108 0.09 -4.13 -1.18
CA PHE A 108 1.43 -3.64 -0.94
C PHE A 108 1.61 -2.28 -1.60
N ASP A 109 1.94 -1.29 -0.79
CA ASP A 109 2.33 0.03 -1.26
C ASP A 109 3.85 0.06 -1.42
N GLU A 110 4.27 -0.14 -2.64
CA GLU A 110 5.68 -0.14 -3.01
C GLU A 110 6.06 1.08 -3.85
N CYS A 111 5.36 2.19 -3.65
CA CYS A 111 5.77 3.46 -4.23
C CYS A 111 7.20 3.85 -3.87
N THR A 112 7.69 3.45 -2.69
CA THR A 112 9.05 3.76 -2.23
C THR A 112 10.04 2.67 -2.57
N SER A 113 9.67 1.39 -2.42
CA SER A 113 10.59 0.25 -2.58
C SER A 113 10.60 -0.35 -3.99
N GLY A 114 9.58 -0.11 -4.80
CA GLY A 114 9.50 -0.63 -6.16
C GLY A 114 10.65 -0.15 -7.05
N PHE A 115 11.17 -1.03 -7.88
CA PHE A 115 12.27 -0.80 -8.82
C PHE A 115 13.56 -0.26 -8.18
N ARG A 116 13.85 -0.66 -6.93
CA ARG A 116 15.11 -0.29 -6.25
C ARG A 116 16.05 -1.46 -6.02
N GLU A 117 15.53 -2.62 -5.67
CA GLU A 117 16.31 -3.84 -5.44
C GLU A 117 15.89 -4.99 -6.35
N THR A 118 14.72 -4.90 -6.97
CA THR A 118 14.16 -5.92 -7.84
C THR A 118 13.50 -5.30 -9.06
N TYR A 119 13.41 -6.05 -10.14
CA TYR A 119 12.57 -5.68 -11.28
C TYR A 119 11.09 -5.81 -10.87
N GLY A 120 10.48 -4.69 -10.52
CA GLY A 120 9.12 -4.62 -9.97
C GLY A 120 9.11 -4.29 -8.48
N GLY A 121 8.26 -4.98 -7.73
CA GLY A 121 8.14 -4.75 -6.28
C GLY A 121 9.10 -5.59 -5.46
N ILE A 122 9.55 -5.04 -4.33
CA ILE A 122 10.46 -5.73 -3.40
C ILE A 122 9.87 -7.03 -2.84
N HIS A 123 8.53 -7.16 -2.80
CA HIS A 123 7.84 -8.38 -2.37
C HIS A 123 8.27 -9.62 -3.17
N MET A 124 8.76 -9.45 -4.39
CA MET A 124 9.24 -10.53 -5.24
C MET A 124 10.47 -11.23 -4.64
N LYS A 125 11.36 -10.49 -3.95
CA LYS A 125 12.49 -11.03 -3.18
C LYS A 125 12.02 -12.05 -2.14
N TYR A 126 10.86 -11.81 -1.53
CA TYR A 126 10.29 -12.65 -0.48
C TYR A 126 9.30 -13.69 -0.98
N LYS A 127 8.92 -13.64 -2.28
CA LYS A 127 7.92 -14.52 -2.92
C LYS A 127 6.56 -14.52 -2.20
N ILE A 128 6.16 -13.35 -1.69
CA ILE A 128 4.86 -13.15 -1.01
C ILE A 128 4.07 -12.12 -1.80
N TYR A 129 3.01 -12.57 -2.45
CA TYR A 129 2.27 -11.78 -3.43
C TYR A 129 1.02 -11.13 -2.82
N PRO A 130 0.82 -9.81 -3.04
CA PRO A 130 -0.37 -9.10 -2.64
C PRO A 130 -1.57 -9.41 -3.56
N ASP A 131 -2.72 -8.90 -3.20
CA ASP A 131 -3.88 -8.88 -4.09
C ASP A 131 -3.86 -7.67 -5.02
N MET A 132 -3.28 -6.56 -4.54
CA MET A 132 -3.01 -5.34 -5.30
C MET A 132 -1.63 -4.79 -4.91
N LEU A 133 -1.00 -4.12 -5.85
CA LEU A 133 0.32 -3.52 -5.73
C LEU A 133 0.26 -2.08 -6.22
N VAL A 134 0.84 -1.16 -5.47
CA VAL A 134 0.99 0.24 -5.86
C VAL A 134 2.47 0.52 -6.15
N LEU A 135 2.77 1.06 -7.32
CA LEU A 135 4.11 1.44 -7.77
C LEU A 135 4.13 2.93 -8.14
N GLY A 136 5.28 3.57 -8.01
CA GLY A 136 5.48 4.96 -8.35
C GLY A 136 6.96 5.34 -8.25
N LYS A 137 7.26 6.60 -7.98
CA LYS A 137 8.62 7.14 -7.80
C LYS A 137 9.63 6.63 -8.83
N ALA A 138 10.41 5.57 -8.51
CA ALA A 138 11.42 5.00 -9.40
C ALA A 138 10.84 4.51 -10.75
N LEU A 139 9.56 4.12 -10.81
CA LEU A 139 8.90 3.77 -12.06
C LEU A 139 8.95 4.92 -13.08
N GLY A 140 8.67 6.15 -12.65
CA GLY A 140 8.71 7.34 -13.51
C GLY A 140 10.09 8.01 -13.54
N ASN A 141 10.99 7.64 -12.60
CA ASN A 141 12.35 8.15 -12.49
C ASN A 141 12.46 9.69 -12.63
N GLY A 142 11.65 10.40 -11.85
CA GLY A 142 11.56 11.87 -11.86
C GLY A 142 10.26 12.42 -12.46
N TYR A 143 9.54 11.63 -13.24
CA TYR A 143 8.23 12.02 -13.76
C TYR A 143 7.08 11.51 -12.87
N PRO A 144 6.01 12.31 -12.71
CA PRO A 144 4.89 11.97 -11.83
C PRO A 144 3.99 10.92 -12.48
N ILE A 145 4.27 9.65 -12.21
CA ILE A 145 3.43 8.53 -12.61
C ILE A 145 3.30 7.53 -11.46
N THR A 146 2.12 6.98 -11.31
CA THR A 146 1.84 5.86 -10.41
C THR A 146 1.06 4.78 -11.13
N SER A 147 1.19 3.55 -10.67
CA SER A 147 0.47 2.41 -11.22
C SER A 147 -0.13 1.58 -10.10
N VAL A 148 -1.37 1.12 -10.32
CA VAL A 148 -2.04 0.14 -9.46
C VAL A 148 -2.21 -1.14 -10.24
N LEU A 149 -1.51 -2.17 -9.84
CA LEU A 149 -1.60 -3.52 -10.38
C LEU A 149 -2.46 -4.40 -9.47
N GLY A 150 -3.03 -5.46 -9.99
CA GLY A 150 -3.79 -6.37 -9.14
C GLY A 150 -4.44 -7.52 -9.89
N LYS A 151 -4.97 -8.46 -9.12
CA LYS A 151 -5.71 -9.60 -9.69
C LYS A 151 -6.91 -9.13 -10.49
N LYS A 152 -7.07 -9.64 -11.71
CA LYS A 152 -8.15 -9.28 -12.65
C LYS A 152 -9.54 -9.24 -12.00
N LYS A 153 -9.84 -10.23 -11.13
CA LYS A 153 -11.12 -10.31 -10.42
C LYS A 153 -11.41 -9.10 -9.51
N TYR A 154 -10.37 -8.45 -9.00
CA TYR A 154 -10.50 -7.26 -8.15
C TYR A 154 -10.53 -5.99 -8.99
N LEU A 155 -9.65 -5.86 -9.98
CA LEU A 155 -9.59 -4.68 -10.83
C LEU A 155 -10.86 -4.48 -11.67
N LYS A 156 -11.51 -5.56 -12.14
CA LYS A 156 -12.82 -5.47 -12.79
C LYS A 156 -13.89 -4.77 -11.95
N LYS A 157 -13.81 -4.85 -10.62
CA LYS A 157 -14.76 -4.15 -9.73
C LYS A 157 -14.40 -2.67 -9.54
N ALA A 158 -13.18 -2.26 -9.87
CA ALA A 158 -12.77 -0.86 -9.79
C ALA A 158 -13.57 0.03 -10.75
N SER A 159 -14.02 -0.49 -11.88
CA SER A 159 -14.88 0.24 -12.83
C SER A 159 -16.23 0.70 -12.24
N LYS A 160 -16.65 0.13 -11.11
CA LYS A 160 -17.81 0.57 -10.35
C LYS A 160 -17.52 1.78 -9.45
N SER A 161 -16.27 2.16 -9.31
CA SER A 161 -15.83 3.32 -8.54
C SER A 161 -15.45 4.44 -9.50
N PHE A 162 -15.77 5.68 -9.14
CA PHE A 162 -15.31 6.84 -9.89
C PHE A 162 -13.80 6.98 -9.69
N ILE A 163 -13.01 6.72 -10.74
CA ILE A 163 -11.56 6.89 -10.75
C ILE A 163 -11.25 7.81 -11.91
N SER A 164 -10.70 8.99 -11.62
CA SER A 164 -10.35 9.99 -12.61
C SER A 164 -9.11 10.76 -12.19
N SER A 165 -8.43 11.35 -13.16
CA SER A 165 -7.28 12.23 -12.97
C SER A 165 -7.17 13.20 -14.14
N THR A 166 -6.77 14.44 -13.86
CA THR A 166 -6.49 15.44 -14.90
C THR A 166 -5.44 14.95 -15.89
N PHE A 167 -4.44 14.21 -15.40
CA PHE A 167 -3.33 13.71 -16.21
C PHE A 167 -3.53 12.27 -16.71
N TRP A 168 -4.77 11.79 -16.76
CA TRP A 168 -5.09 10.41 -17.15
C TRP A 168 -4.56 10.03 -18.54
N THR A 169 -4.56 10.98 -19.47
CA THR A 169 -4.11 10.79 -20.86
C THR A 169 -2.80 11.53 -21.16
N GLU A 170 -2.13 12.07 -20.15
CA GLU A 170 -0.85 12.74 -20.30
C GLU A 170 0.25 11.70 -20.57
N ASN A 171 1.07 11.92 -21.62
CA ASN A 171 1.98 10.90 -22.13
C ASN A 171 3.40 10.95 -21.55
N SER A 172 3.83 12.05 -20.93
CA SER A 172 5.22 12.19 -20.43
C SER A 172 5.55 11.14 -19.39
N GLY A 173 4.65 10.95 -18.41
CA GLY A 173 4.82 9.95 -17.35
C GLY A 173 4.88 8.52 -17.90
N PHE A 174 4.01 8.19 -18.85
CA PHE A 174 4.02 6.87 -19.50
C PHE A 174 5.29 6.64 -20.32
N SER A 175 5.74 7.64 -21.09
CA SER A 175 6.97 7.57 -21.87
C SER A 175 8.20 7.39 -20.97
N ALA A 176 8.25 8.15 -19.87
CA ALA A 176 9.32 8.03 -18.87
C ALA A 176 9.34 6.64 -18.22
N ALA A 177 8.18 6.11 -17.83
CA ALA A 177 8.07 4.78 -17.24
C ALA A 177 8.50 3.68 -18.22
N LEU A 178 8.04 3.73 -19.47
CA LEU A 178 8.45 2.79 -20.51
C LEU A 178 9.96 2.84 -20.72
N LYS A 179 10.53 4.05 -20.80
CA LYS A 179 11.97 4.20 -20.97
C LYS A 179 12.77 3.71 -19.79
N THR A 180 12.28 3.93 -18.58
CA THR A 180 12.87 3.39 -17.35
C THR A 180 12.92 1.86 -17.40
N LEU A 181 11.81 1.22 -17.74
CA LEU A 181 11.72 -0.25 -17.84
C LEU A 181 12.65 -0.81 -18.92
N GLU A 182 12.70 -0.19 -20.11
CA GLU A 182 13.62 -0.56 -21.19
C GLU A 182 15.08 -0.52 -20.73
N ILE A 183 15.48 0.54 -20.04
CA ILE A 183 16.87 0.70 -19.57
C ILE A 183 17.21 -0.34 -18.52
N ILE A 184 16.31 -0.59 -17.56
CA ILE A 184 16.49 -1.59 -16.52
C ILE A 184 16.68 -2.97 -17.15
N ASP A 185 15.83 -3.33 -18.11
CA ASP A 185 15.89 -4.61 -18.79
C ASP A 185 17.15 -4.76 -19.66
N LYS A 186 17.43 -3.77 -20.50
CA LYS A 186 18.60 -3.75 -21.39
C LYS A 186 19.91 -3.83 -20.63
N LYS A 187 20.02 -3.13 -19.50
CA LYS A 187 21.25 -3.12 -18.66
C LYS A 187 21.27 -4.24 -17.65
N LYS A 188 20.23 -5.06 -17.54
CA LYS A 188 20.11 -6.16 -16.56
C LYS A 188 20.42 -5.72 -15.13
N ILE A 189 19.94 -4.53 -14.73
CA ILE A 189 20.33 -3.85 -13.48
C ILE A 189 20.10 -4.72 -12.24
N PHE A 190 19.10 -5.59 -12.26
CA PHE A 190 18.76 -6.46 -11.12
C PHE A 190 19.16 -7.93 -11.31
N ASN A 191 19.97 -8.23 -12.33
CA ASN A 191 20.43 -9.60 -12.62
C ASN A 191 21.86 -9.86 -12.15
N SER A 192 22.39 -8.98 -11.31
CA SER A 192 23.73 -9.12 -10.69
C SER A 192 23.65 -9.74 -9.31
#